data_62e651f92817454c7271991ca9cad607
#
_entry.id   62e651f92817454c7271991ca9cad607
#
_cell.length_a   1.000
_cell.length_b   1.000
_cell.length_c   1.000
_cell.angle_alpha   90.00
_cell.angle_beta   90.00
_cell.angle_gamma   90.00
#
_symmetry.space_group_name_H-M   'P 1'
#
loop_
_entity.id
_entity.type
_entity.pdbx_description
1 polymer ?
#
loop_
_entity_poly.entity_id
_entity_poly.type
_entity_poly.pdbx_seq_one_letter_code
_entity_poly.pdbx_strand_id
1 'polypeptide(L)'
;MRERAAVVELDSKLTGRAVNEGFSGGEKKKVEMLQLLLLQPKLAILDETDSGLDVDALSTVSHGMDAYRKSCDGSMLIITHNTRILEHLDVDRVHVMVKGHIVREDDASLIPWIDKNGFETFEREAAEQRAQAEAAAAEQQA
;
A
#
# COMPACT_ATOMS: atom_id res chain seq x y z
N MET A 1 14.57 16.87 -10.78
CA MET A 1 15.15 15.58 -10.40
C MET A 1 15.83 15.60 -9.02
N ARG A 2 16.82 16.48 -8.76
CA ARG A 2 17.54 16.54 -7.47
C ARG A 2 16.60 16.79 -6.27
N GLU A 3 15.68 17.73 -6.37
CA GLU A 3 14.71 18.04 -5.29
C GLU A 3 13.82 16.79 -4.98
N ARG A 4 13.35 16.08 -5.99
CA ARG A 4 12.53 14.89 -5.81
C ARG A 4 13.33 13.69 -5.26
N ALA A 5 14.61 13.58 -5.62
CA ALA A 5 15.51 12.58 -5.04
C ALA A 5 15.78 12.85 -3.55
N ALA A 6 15.82 14.12 -3.14
CA ALA A 6 15.97 14.51 -1.74
C ALA A 6 14.74 14.14 -0.89
N VAL A 7 13.52 14.19 -1.44
CA VAL A 7 12.28 13.78 -0.75
C VAL A 7 12.34 12.31 -0.33
N VAL A 8 12.93 11.45 -1.16
CA VAL A 8 13.06 10.01 -0.90
C VAL A 8 14.45 9.64 -0.37
N GLU A 9 15.24 10.63 0.06
CA GLU A 9 16.59 10.44 0.63
C GLU A 9 17.49 9.53 -0.24
N LEU A 10 17.39 9.66 -1.57
CA LEU A 10 18.22 8.88 -2.50
C LEU A 10 19.55 9.58 -2.72
N ASP A 11 20.65 8.83 -2.50
CA ASP A 11 22.00 9.33 -2.80
C ASP A 11 22.13 9.70 -4.30
N SER A 12 22.61 10.89 -4.58
CA SER A 12 22.82 11.40 -5.93
C SER A 12 23.73 10.51 -6.78
N LYS A 13 24.61 9.73 -6.17
CA LYS A 13 25.45 8.74 -6.84
C LYS A 13 24.64 7.61 -7.48
N LEU A 14 23.46 7.31 -6.93
CA LEU A 14 22.60 6.24 -7.44
C LEU A 14 21.78 6.70 -8.66
N THR A 15 21.52 7.99 -8.79
CA THR A 15 20.75 8.53 -9.94
C THR A 15 21.46 8.42 -11.28
N GLY A 16 22.76 8.16 -11.28
CA GLY A 16 23.58 7.96 -12.49
C GLY A 16 23.86 6.50 -12.86
N ARG A 17 23.38 5.53 -12.06
CA ARG A 17 23.54 4.09 -12.32
C ARG A 17 22.37 3.53 -13.12
N ALA A 18 22.59 2.39 -13.76
CA ALA A 18 21.49 1.62 -14.36
C ALA A 18 20.48 1.22 -13.27
N VAL A 19 19.21 1.29 -13.59
CA VAL A 19 18.12 0.99 -12.65
C VAL A 19 18.26 -0.44 -12.12
N ASN A 20 18.26 -0.60 -10.82
CA ASN A 20 18.38 -1.88 -10.10
C ASN A 20 19.77 -2.57 -10.13
N GLU A 21 20.80 -1.97 -10.68
CA GLU A 21 22.13 -2.56 -10.68
C GLU A 21 22.89 -2.24 -9.38
N GLY A 22 23.03 -3.25 -8.51
CA GLY A 22 23.75 -3.15 -7.24
C GLY A 22 23.02 -2.38 -6.14
N PHE A 23 21.69 -2.20 -6.24
CA PHE A 23 20.89 -1.54 -5.23
C PHE A 23 20.46 -2.52 -4.14
N SER A 24 20.49 -2.07 -2.87
CA SER A 24 19.84 -2.75 -1.75
C SER A 24 18.31 -2.74 -1.92
N GLY A 25 17.59 -3.55 -1.13
CA GLY A 25 16.12 -3.57 -1.14
C GLY A 25 15.50 -2.20 -0.88
N GLY A 26 16.00 -1.50 0.14
CA GLY A 26 15.53 -0.15 0.47
C GLY A 26 15.86 0.88 -0.61
N GLU A 27 17.06 0.84 -1.22
CA GLU A 27 17.40 1.74 -2.32
C GLU A 27 16.52 1.53 -3.55
N LYS A 28 16.16 0.28 -3.88
CA LYS A 28 15.20 -0.02 -4.95
C LYS A 28 13.85 0.64 -4.70
N LYS A 29 13.33 0.56 -3.47
CA LYS A 29 12.07 1.20 -3.11
C LYS A 29 12.12 2.73 -3.15
N LYS A 30 13.25 3.32 -2.72
CA LYS A 30 13.49 4.76 -2.88
C LYS A 30 13.49 5.17 -4.37
N VAL A 31 14.06 4.35 -5.25
CA VAL A 31 14.02 4.60 -6.70
C VAL A 31 12.60 4.45 -7.27
N GLU A 32 11.82 3.46 -6.83
CA GLU A 32 10.40 3.32 -7.20
C GLU A 32 9.61 4.58 -6.81
N MET A 33 9.81 5.11 -5.60
CA MET A 33 9.18 6.36 -5.16
C MET A 33 9.67 7.56 -5.96
N LEU A 34 10.96 7.64 -6.29
CA LEU A 34 11.47 8.69 -7.18
C LEU A 34 10.79 8.64 -8.57
N GLN A 35 10.62 7.44 -9.13
CA GLN A 35 9.91 7.27 -10.41
C GLN A 35 8.44 7.74 -10.29
N LEU A 36 7.75 7.39 -9.22
CA LEU A 36 6.39 7.85 -8.95
C LEU A 36 6.31 9.39 -8.94
N LEU A 37 7.24 10.03 -8.22
CA LEU A 37 7.32 11.50 -8.13
C LEU A 37 7.67 12.17 -9.47
N LEU A 38 8.45 11.52 -10.32
CA LEU A 38 8.86 12.06 -11.63
C LEU A 38 7.76 11.90 -12.67
N LEU A 39 7.14 10.72 -12.73
CA LEU A 39 6.15 10.37 -13.75
C LEU A 39 4.77 10.97 -13.47
N GLN A 40 4.44 11.16 -12.20
CA GLN A 40 3.13 11.70 -11.75
C GLN A 40 1.96 11.06 -12.50
N PRO A 41 1.80 9.73 -12.47
CA PRO A 41 0.72 9.06 -13.18
C PRO A 41 -0.64 9.48 -12.61
N LYS A 42 -1.71 9.41 -13.42
CA LYS A 42 -3.08 9.63 -12.94
C LYS A 42 -3.58 8.55 -11.99
N LEU A 43 -3.06 7.33 -12.12
CA LEU A 43 -3.29 6.21 -11.21
C LEU A 43 -1.97 5.51 -10.94
N ALA A 44 -1.62 5.40 -9.67
CA ALA A 44 -0.51 4.59 -9.18
C ALA A 44 -1.05 3.36 -8.45
N ILE A 45 -0.56 2.18 -8.80
CA ILE A 45 -0.84 0.93 -8.08
C ILE A 45 0.45 0.50 -7.39
N LEU A 46 0.42 0.47 -6.06
CA LEU A 46 1.56 0.17 -5.20
C LEU A 46 1.29 -1.15 -4.47
N ASP A 47 1.92 -2.21 -4.94
CA ASP A 47 1.71 -3.56 -4.43
C ASP A 47 2.88 -3.98 -3.55
N GLU A 48 2.59 -4.21 -2.26
CA GLU A 48 3.57 -4.59 -1.21
C GLU A 48 4.87 -3.77 -1.25
N THR A 49 4.76 -2.45 -1.44
CA THR A 49 5.91 -1.55 -1.54
C THR A 49 6.71 -1.48 -0.23
N ASP A 50 6.11 -1.89 0.88
CA ASP A 50 6.68 -1.97 2.23
C ASP A 50 7.42 -3.29 2.52
N SER A 51 7.33 -4.28 1.63
CA SER A 51 7.93 -5.61 1.86
C SER A 51 9.46 -5.55 1.98
N GLY A 52 9.98 -6.11 3.09
CA GLY A 52 11.43 -6.19 3.35
C GLY A 52 12.10 -4.88 3.72
N LEU A 53 11.34 -3.84 4.09
CA LEU A 53 11.87 -2.57 4.54
C LEU A 53 12.06 -2.54 6.07
N ASP A 54 13.13 -1.88 6.51
CA ASP A 54 13.28 -1.44 7.89
C ASP A 54 12.39 -0.20 8.18
N VAL A 55 12.36 0.22 9.43
CA VAL A 55 11.48 1.32 9.88
C VAL A 55 11.81 2.65 9.18
N ASP A 56 13.09 2.92 8.96
CA ASP A 56 13.54 4.18 8.34
C ASP A 56 13.20 4.21 6.85
N ALA A 57 13.45 3.12 6.15
CA ALA A 57 13.07 2.97 4.74
C ALA A 57 11.55 3.02 4.53
N LEU A 58 10.78 2.41 5.44
CA LEU A 58 9.32 2.47 5.43
C LEU A 58 8.82 3.90 5.55
N SER A 59 9.37 4.67 6.51
CA SER A 59 9.04 6.08 6.71
C SER A 59 9.35 6.90 5.44
N THR A 60 10.52 6.68 4.83
CA THR A 60 10.91 7.37 3.60
C THR A 60 9.97 7.07 2.44
N VAL A 61 9.54 5.83 2.29
CA VAL A 61 8.56 5.42 1.25
C VAL A 61 7.20 6.07 1.51
N SER A 62 6.71 6.07 2.75
CA SER A 62 5.45 6.73 3.14
C SER A 62 5.49 8.24 2.83
N HIS A 63 6.58 8.92 3.16
CA HIS A 63 6.77 10.33 2.79
C HIS A 63 6.81 10.56 1.28
N GLY A 64 7.40 9.64 0.52
CA GLY A 64 7.39 9.69 -0.94
C GLY A 64 5.98 9.61 -1.53
N MET A 65 5.13 8.74 -0.99
CA MET A 65 3.72 8.62 -1.37
C MET A 65 2.93 9.89 -1.03
N ASP A 66 3.10 10.45 0.17
CA ASP A 66 2.46 11.70 0.58
C ASP A 66 2.88 12.87 -0.31
N ALA A 67 4.18 12.96 -0.64
CA ALA A 67 4.69 13.96 -1.56
C ALA A 67 4.09 13.83 -2.97
N TYR A 68 3.89 12.61 -3.48
CA TYR A 68 3.20 12.38 -4.75
C TYR A 68 1.76 12.90 -4.66
N ARG A 69 1.01 12.53 -3.64
CA ARG A 69 -0.38 12.94 -3.43
C ARG A 69 -0.53 14.47 -3.39
N LYS A 70 0.41 15.16 -2.74
CA LYS A 70 0.43 16.63 -2.66
C LYS A 70 0.87 17.32 -3.96
N SER A 71 1.56 16.63 -4.84
CA SER A 71 2.16 17.20 -6.05
C SER A 71 1.31 17.12 -7.31
N CYS A 72 0.26 16.29 -7.32
CA CYS A 72 -0.61 16.11 -8.49
C CYS A 72 -2.00 15.56 -8.07
N ASP A 73 -2.97 15.65 -8.99
CA ASP A 73 -4.34 15.11 -8.82
C ASP A 73 -4.43 13.61 -9.18
N GLY A 74 -3.38 12.85 -8.91
CA GLY A 74 -3.36 11.42 -9.15
C GLY A 74 -4.03 10.64 -8.02
N SER A 75 -4.56 9.45 -8.35
CA SER A 75 -5.08 8.48 -7.40
C SER A 75 -4.03 7.43 -7.07
N MET A 76 -4.07 6.88 -5.84
CA MET A 76 -3.26 5.75 -5.43
C MET A 76 -4.13 4.58 -4.97
N LEU A 77 -3.79 3.38 -5.42
CA LEU A 77 -4.24 2.12 -4.86
C LEU A 77 -3.05 1.46 -4.18
N ILE A 78 -3.10 1.32 -2.86
CA ILE A 78 -2.02 0.73 -2.06
C ILE A 78 -2.49 -0.63 -1.57
N ILE A 79 -1.72 -1.68 -1.88
CA ILE A 79 -1.94 -3.03 -1.40
C ILE A 79 -0.84 -3.31 -0.37
N THR A 80 -1.23 -3.52 0.88
CA THR A 80 -0.30 -3.77 1.98
C THR A 80 -0.98 -4.58 3.09
N HIS A 81 -0.17 -5.31 3.84
CA HIS A 81 -0.56 -5.93 5.11
C HIS A 81 0.04 -5.20 6.33
N ASN A 82 0.76 -4.08 6.10
CA ASN A 82 1.43 -3.30 7.12
C ASN A 82 0.86 -1.87 7.16
N THR A 83 0.00 -1.59 8.12
CA THR A 83 -0.68 -0.31 8.28
C THR A 83 0.26 0.87 8.52
N ARG A 84 1.49 0.64 9.00
CA ARG A 84 2.47 1.69 9.26
C ARG A 84 2.86 2.49 8.02
N ILE A 85 2.80 1.88 6.82
CA ILE A 85 3.07 2.60 5.58
C ILE A 85 2.06 3.72 5.33
N LEU A 86 0.89 3.64 5.96
CA LEU A 86 -0.22 4.58 5.81
C LEU A 86 -0.21 5.72 6.84
N GLU A 87 0.73 5.71 7.82
CA GLU A 87 0.74 6.67 8.94
C GLU A 87 0.75 8.14 8.53
N HIS A 88 1.33 8.47 7.36
CA HIS A 88 1.44 9.84 6.86
C HIS A 88 0.50 10.14 5.70
N LEU A 89 -0.43 9.21 5.40
CA LEU A 89 -1.35 9.33 4.28
C LEU A 89 -2.77 9.61 4.74
N ASP A 90 -3.43 10.55 4.08
CA ASP A 90 -4.88 10.68 4.16
C ASP A 90 -5.51 9.62 3.27
N VAL A 91 -6.04 8.58 3.86
CA VAL A 91 -6.68 7.46 3.17
C VAL A 91 -8.17 7.74 3.05
N ASP A 92 -8.71 7.69 1.82
CA ASP A 92 -10.13 7.94 1.58
C ASP A 92 -10.98 6.68 1.83
N ARG A 93 -10.47 5.51 1.42
CA ARG A 93 -11.18 4.22 1.48
C ARG A 93 -10.23 3.09 1.86
N VAL A 94 -10.74 2.17 2.66
CA VAL A 94 -10.06 0.95 3.07
C VAL A 94 -10.90 -0.24 2.67
N HIS A 95 -10.28 -1.19 1.95
CA HIS A 95 -10.89 -2.45 1.57
C HIS A 95 -10.09 -3.58 2.21
N VAL A 96 -10.74 -4.40 3.03
CA VAL A 96 -10.12 -5.61 3.60
C VAL A 96 -10.40 -6.79 2.70
N MET A 97 -9.34 -7.40 2.19
CA MET A 97 -9.42 -8.57 1.33
C MET A 97 -8.99 -9.83 2.07
N VAL A 98 -9.84 -10.87 2.04
CA VAL A 98 -9.54 -12.19 2.61
C VAL A 98 -9.77 -13.25 1.54
N LYS A 99 -8.74 -14.04 1.25
CA LYS A 99 -8.78 -15.14 0.26
C LYS A 99 -9.39 -14.71 -1.10
N GLY A 100 -9.01 -13.51 -1.58
CA GLY A 100 -9.44 -12.99 -2.89
C GLY A 100 -10.83 -12.32 -2.89
N HIS A 101 -11.47 -12.17 -1.74
CA HIS A 101 -12.77 -11.49 -1.61
C HIS A 101 -12.66 -10.26 -0.72
N ILE A 102 -13.30 -9.16 -1.11
CA ILE A 102 -13.45 -7.98 -0.25
C ILE A 102 -14.56 -8.28 0.76
N VAL A 103 -14.19 -8.33 2.05
CA VAL A 103 -15.09 -8.68 3.16
C VAL A 103 -15.55 -7.46 3.94
N ARG A 104 -14.80 -6.36 3.86
CA ARG A 104 -15.12 -5.11 4.52
C ARG A 104 -14.68 -3.93 3.67
N GLU A 105 -15.49 -2.89 3.67
CA GLU A 105 -15.16 -1.59 3.09
C GLU A 105 -15.55 -0.51 4.10
N ASP A 106 -14.62 0.42 4.36
CA ASP A 106 -14.83 1.51 5.31
C ASP A 106 -13.90 2.70 4.98
N ASP A 107 -13.94 3.74 5.79
CA ASP A 107 -13.02 4.87 5.74
C ASP A 107 -11.71 4.60 6.50
N ALA A 108 -10.85 5.60 6.62
CA ALA A 108 -9.55 5.50 7.28
C ALA A 108 -9.63 5.07 8.76
N SER A 109 -10.78 5.16 9.42
CA SER A 109 -10.95 4.75 10.83
C SER A 109 -10.74 3.24 11.03
N LEU A 110 -10.84 2.47 9.94
CA LEU A 110 -10.58 1.03 9.96
C LEU A 110 -9.10 0.70 10.19
N ILE A 111 -8.17 1.58 9.79
CA ILE A 111 -6.72 1.37 9.94
C ILE A 111 -6.32 1.19 11.41
N PRO A 112 -6.57 2.15 12.32
CA PRO A 112 -6.24 1.98 13.73
C PRO A 112 -7.04 0.85 14.40
N TRP A 113 -8.21 0.51 13.88
CA TRP A 113 -8.95 -0.63 14.36
C TRP A 113 -8.23 -1.95 14.02
N ILE A 114 -7.70 -2.08 12.79
CA ILE A 114 -6.91 -3.24 12.36
C ILE A 114 -5.63 -3.36 13.19
N ASP A 115 -4.93 -2.27 13.44
CA ASP A 115 -3.72 -2.26 14.28
C ASP A 115 -3.97 -2.82 15.68
N LYS A 116 -5.12 -2.50 16.23
CA LYS A 116 -5.49 -2.91 17.59
C LYS A 116 -6.01 -4.36 17.64
N ASN A 117 -6.77 -4.79 16.66
CA ASN A 117 -7.55 -6.03 16.71
C ASN A 117 -7.02 -7.12 15.78
N GLY A 118 -6.14 -6.78 14.83
CA GLY A 118 -5.62 -7.72 13.83
C GLY A 118 -6.63 -8.09 12.75
N PHE A 119 -6.28 -9.08 11.93
CA PHE A 119 -7.08 -9.54 10.79
C PHE A 119 -7.99 -10.76 11.10
N GLU A 120 -7.84 -11.41 12.24
CA GLU A 120 -8.58 -12.65 12.57
C GLU A 120 -10.10 -12.48 12.53
N THR A 121 -10.59 -11.30 12.93
CA THR A 121 -12.03 -11.00 12.88
C THR A 121 -12.56 -11.05 11.45
N PHE A 122 -11.81 -10.51 10.50
CA PHE A 122 -12.20 -10.51 9.08
C PHE A 122 -12.13 -11.90 8.46
N GLU A 123 -11.19 -12.74 8.89
CA GLU A 123 -11.11 -14.14 8.46
C GLU A 123 -12.34 -14.93 8.89
N ARG A 124 -12.83 -14.69 10.12
CA ARG A 124 -14.05 -15.31 10.64
C ARG A 124 -15.29 -14.78 9.91
N GLU A 125 -15.43 -13.46 9.73
CA GLU A 125 -16.52 -12.86 8.95
C GLU A 125 -16.57 -13.41 7.52
N ALA A 126 -15.41 -13.56 6.88
CA ALA A 126 -15.31 -14.13 5.54
C ALA A 126 -15.75 -15.60 5.50
N ALA A 127 -15.43 -16.38 6.53
CA ALA A 127 -15.84 -17.79 6.61
C ALA A 127 -17.36 -17.90 6.81
N GLU A 128 -17.95 -17.07 7.66
CA GLU A 128 -19.40 -17.03 7.89
C GLU A 128 -20.18 -16.62 6.64
N GLN A 129 -19.71 -15.58 5.92
CA GLN A 129 -20.33 -15.14 4.66
C GLN A 129 -20.31 -16.22 3.59
N ARG A 130 -19.20 -16.97 3.48
CA ARG A 130 -19.10 -18.10 2.53
C ARG A 130 -20.05 -19.23 2.87
N ALA A 131 -20.11 -19.62 4.13
CA ALA A 131 -21.01 -20.66 4.58
C ALA A 131 -22.48 -20.31 4.30
N GLN A 132 -22.86 -19.05 4.52
CA GLN A 132 -24.21 -18.54 4.20
C GLN A 132 -24.48 -18.56 2.68
N ALA A 133 -23.52 -18.14 1.87
CA ALA A 133 -23.65 -18.13 0.41
C ALA A 133 -23.78 -19.56 -0.16
N GLU A 134 -23.01 -20.51 0.35
CA GLU A 134 -23.09 -21.93 -0.03
C GLU A 134 -24.44 -22.56 0.36
N ALA A 135 -24.95 -22.26 1.57
CA ALA A 135 -26.25 -22.72 2.02
C ALA A 135 -27.39 -22.16 1.13
N ALA A 136 -27.36 -20.87 0.82
CA ALA A 136 -28.35 -20.24 -0.06
C ALA A 136 -28.31 -20.80 -1.49
N ALA A 137 -27.12 -21.13 -2.01
CA ALA A 137 -26.97 -21.74 -3.33
C ALA A 137 -27.50 -23.17 -3.37
N ALA A 138 -27.34 -23.93 -2.30
CA ALA A 138 -27.87 -25.29 -2.16
C ALA A 138 -29.41 -25.32 -2.11
N GLU A 139 -30.04 -24.36 -1.43
CA GLU A 139 -31.52 -24.23 -1.38
C GLU A 139 -32.13 -23.86 -2.73
N GLN A 140 -31.41 -23.13 -3.61
CA GLN A 140 -31.91 -22.76 -4.94
C GLN A 140 -31.82 -23.91 -5.98
N GLN A 141 -31.08 -24.97 -5.68
CA GLN A 141 -30.88 -26.14 -6.57
C GLN A 141 -31.75 -27.33 -6.16
N ALA A 142 -32.48 -27.24 -5.08
CA ALA A 142 -33.37 -28.28 -4.55
C ALA A 142 -34.83 -28.03 -4.96
#